data_969dbcac26b338f5247f2e1967f627f7
#
_entry.id   969dbcac26b338f5247f2e1967f627f7
#
_cell.length_a   1.000
_cell.length_b   1.000
_cell.length_c   1.000
_cell.angle_alpha   90.00
_cell.angle_beta   90.00
_cell.angle_gamma   90.00
#
_symmetry.space_group_name_H-M   'P 1'
#
loop_
_entity.id
_entity.type
_entity.pdbx_description
1 polymer ?
#
loop_
_entity_poly.entity_id
_entity_poly.type
_entity_poly.pdbx_seq_one_letter_code
_entity_poly.pdbx_strand_id
1 'polypeptide(L)'
;NIKLNFSEKLPVKFLGGYQIFIGVMIGMLWLGKIAPSIIGDKVPVGLEHYTTLVIQGMDLGIIVPTAILSGIFLIKRKAIGFLLSSVIIIKGITMLTSISAMIINQALHGVNMSMAEVILFPLFNLVSIICLVLLFKNTKTKVEKIRL
;
A
#
# COMPACT_ATOMS: atom_id res chain seq x y z
N ASN A 1 9.82 23.55 -2.06
CA ASN A 1 8.84 23.46 -0.98
C ASN A 1 7.73 22.49 -1.41
N ILE A 2 7.83 21.21 -1.03
CA ILE A 2 6.94 20.13 -1.52
C ILE A 2 5.46 20.45 -1.22
N LYS A 3 5.16 21.01 -0.04
CA LYS A 3 3.79 21.36 0.37
C LYS A 3 3.11 22.34 -0.59
N LEU A 4 3.87 23.24 -1.24
CA LEU A 4 3.33 24.24 -2.16
C LEU A 4 2.96 23.67 -3.53
N ASN A 5 3.41 22.45 -3.84
CA ASN A 5 3.12 21.81 -5.13
C ASN A 5 1.78 21.08 -5.14
N PHE A 6 1.08 20.99 -3.99
CA PHE A 6 -0.22 20.34 -3.88
C PHE A 6 -1.34 21.35 -3.62
N SER A 7 -2.49 21.10 -4.24
CA SER A 7 -3.67 21.94 -4.08
C SER A 7 -4.27 21.81 -2.68
N GLU A 8 -4.84 22.88 -2.16
CA GLU A 8 -5.68 22.84 -0.96
C GLU A 8 -6.90 21.91 -1.09
N LYS A 9 -7.37 21.69 -2.34
CA LYS A 9 -8.51 20.82 -2.67
C LYS A 9 -8.20 19.33 -2.58
N LEU A 10 -6.91 18.92 -2.39
CA LEU A 10 -6.55 17.51 -2.26
C LEU A 10 -7.27 16.89 -1.06
N PRO A 11 -8.02 15.78 -1.23
CA PRO A 11 -8.76 15.12 -0.15
C PRO A 11 -7.81 14.32 0.76
N VAL A 12 -6.96 15.04 1.51
CA VAL A 12 -5.90 14.45 2.35
C VAL A 12 -6.43 13.50 3.41
N LYS A 13 -7.66 13.71 3.92
CA LYS A 13 -8.28 12.82 4.90
C LYS A 13 -8.63 11.46 4.28
N PHE A 14 -9.16 11.48 3.06
CA PHE A 14 -9.48 10.25 2.33
C PHE A 14 -8.21 9.48 1.95
N LEU A 15 -7.25 10.13 1.30
CA LEU A 15 -6.00 9.49 0.89
C LEU A 15 -5.20 8.97 2.10
N GLY A 16 -5.07 9.78 3.14
CA GLY A 16 -4.35 9.41 4.34
C GLY A 16 -5.07 8.31 5.14
N GLY A 17 -6.39 8.38 5.25
CA GLY A 17 -7.21 7.35 5.87
C GLY A 17 -7.11 6.01 5.14
N TYR A 18 -7.16 6.02 3.81
CA TYR A 18 -6.97 4.83 2.99
C TYR A 18 -5.58 4.19 3.20
N GLN A 19 -4.51 4.98 3.24
CA GLN A 19 -3.15 4.47 3.48
C GLN A 19 -3.02 3.83 4.87
N ILE A 20 -3.57 4.48 5.91
CA ILE A 20 -3.58 3.93 7.27
C ILE A 20 -4.36 2.61 7.30
N PHE A 21 -5.54 2.57 6.68
CA PHE A 21 -6.37 1.39 6.60
C PHE A 21 -5.65 0.21 5.93
N ILE A 22 -5.05 0.43 4.75
CA ILE A 22 -4.29 -0.61 4.05
C ILE A 22 -3.07 -1.05 4.86
N GLY A 23 -2.34 -0.11 5.47
CA GLY A 23 -1.20 -0.44 6.32
C GLY A 23 -1.59 -1.33 7.51
N VAL A 24 -2.65 -0.98 8.22
CA VAL A 24 -3.17 -1.77 9.34
C VAL A 24 -3.66 -3.14 8.86
N MET A 25 -4.39 -3.19 7.75
CA MET A 25 -4.91 -4.44 7.18
C MET A 25 -3.78 -5.41 6.79
N ILE A 26 -2.74 -4.93 6.09
CA ILE A 26 -1.58 -5.75 5.74
C ILE A 26 -0.84 -6.20 7.00
N GLY A 27 -0.65 -5.30 7.97
CA GLY A 27 -0.04 -5.63 9.25
C GLY A 27 -0.76 -6.75 9.98
N MET A 28 -2.07 -6.66 10.11
CA MET A 28 -2.90 -7.68 10.74
C MET A 28 -2.88 -9.01 9.98
N LEU A 29 -2.89 -8.97 8.64
CA LEU A 29 -2.81 -10.16 7.80
C LEU A 29 -1.49 -10.93 8.04
N TRP A 30 -0.35 -10.23 8.04
CA TRP A 30 0.95 -10.86 8.28
C TRP A 30 1.12 -11.32 9.73
N LEU A 31 0.70 -10.52 10.70
CA LEU A 31 0.71 -10.92 12.11
C LEU A 31 -0.16 -12.16 12.34
N GLY A 32 -1.34 -12.24 11.72
CA GLY A 32 -2.21 -13.42 11.80
C GLY A 32 -1.58 -14.68 11.22
N LYS A 33 -0.76 -14.55 10.16
CA LYS A 33 -0.01 -15.70 9.59
C LYS A 33 1.20 -16.12 10.42
N ILE A 34 1.86 -15.18 11.09
CA ILE A 34 3.08 -15.45 11.87
C ILE A 34 2.77 -15.86 13.31
N ALA A 35 1.73 -15.29 13.91
CA ALA A 35 1.39 -15.52 15.31
C ALA A 35 1.26 -17.01 15.73
N PRO A 36 0.63 -17.91 14.92
CA PRO A 36 0.55 -19.33 15.26
C PRO A 36 1.92 -20.02 15.39
N SER A 37 2.91 -19.52 14.66
CA SER A 37 4.28 -20.07 14.70
C SER A 37 5.06 -19.61 15.91
N ILE A 38 4.79 -18.40 16.40
CA ILE A 38 5.45 -17.85 17.59
C ILE A 38 4.89 -18.50 18.88
N ILE A 39 3.56 -18.75 18.89
CA ILE A 39 2.85 -19.23 20.08
C ILE A 39 2.86 -20.77 20.17
N GLY A 40 2.94 -21.49 19.06
CA GLY A 40 2.68 -22.93 18.98
C GLY A 40 3.78 -23.80 18.41
N ASP A 41 5.03 -23.34 18.28
CA ASP A 41 6.19 -24.06 17.70
C ASP A 41 5.88 -24.71 16.32
N LYS A 42 4.95 -24.12 15.56
CA LYS A 42 4.58 -24.60 14.23
C LYS A 42 5.35 -23.85 13.17
N VAL A 43 5.81 -24.58 12.14
CA VAL A 43 6.44 -23.96 10.98
C VAL A 43 5.46 -22.97 10.32
N PRO A 44 5.86 -21.72 10.04
CA PRO A 44 5.00 -20.73 9.41
C PRO A 44 4.48 -21.21 8.06
N VAL A 45 3.20 -21.01 7.80
CA VAL A 45 2.60 -21.31 6.49
C VAL A 45 3.24 -20.39 5.44
N GLY A 46 3.77 -20.98 4.37
CA GLY A 46 4.44 -20.25 3.28
C GLY A 46 5.95 -20.13 3.46
N LEU A 47 6.55 -20.79 4.45
CA LEU A 47 8.00 -20.85 4.59
C LEU A 47 8.62 -21.72 3.48
N GLU A 48 7.89 -22.79 3.05
CA GLU A 48 8.31 -23.76 2.02
C GLU A 48 9.77 -24.23 2.22
N HIS A 49 10.66 -23.89 1.27
CA HIS A 49 12.09 -24.22 1.33
C HIS A 49 12.96 -23.07 1.85
N TYR A 50 12.36 -21.93 2.24
CA TYR A 50 13.09 -20.77 2.75
C TYR A 50 13.28 -20.87 4.27
N THR A 51 14.39 -20.32 4.75
CA THR A 51 14.69 -20.24 6.19
C THR A 51 14.09 -19.00 6.85
N THR A 52 13.65 -18.02 6.07
CA THR A 52 13.15 -16.74 6.57
C THR A 52 11.95 -16.24 5.77
N LEU A 53 11.06 -15.55 6.46
CA LEU A 53 9.89 -14.90 5.88
C LEU A 53 10.25 -13.48 5.40
N VAL A 54 11.08 -13.38 4.35
CA VAL A 54 11.65 -12.11 3.87
C VAL A 54 10.57 -11.09 3.48
N ILE A 55 9.56 -11.53 2.72
CA ILE A 55 8.47 -10.65 2.24
C ILE A 55 7.69 -10.09 3.43
N GLN A 56 7.30 -10.95 4.36
CA GLN A 56 6.56 -10.58 5.56
C GLN A 56 7.37 -9.63 6.45
N GLY A 57 8.67 -9.90 6.59
CA GLY A 57 9.58 -9.04 7.35
C GLY A 57 9.73 -7.65 6.73
N MET A 58 9.85 -7.56 5.40
CA MET A 58 9.93 -6.29 4.69
C MET A 58 8.61 -5.53 4.75
N ASP A 59 7.48 -6.20 4.59
CA ASP A 59 6.18 -5.55 4.67
C ASP A 59 5.90 -5.02 6.08
N LEU A 60 6.13 -5.81 7.12
CA LEU A 60 5.93 -5.39 8.52
C LEU A 60 6.95 -4.34 8.97
N GLY A 61 8.21 -4.46 8.56
CA GLY A 61 9.29 -3.58 9.01
C GLY A 61 9.35 -2.25 8.26
N ILE A 62 8.93 -2.20 6.99
CA ILE A 62 9.09 -1.03 6.14
C ILE A 62 7.75 -0.53 5.60
N ILE A 63 6.98 -1.37 4.91
CA ILE A 63 5.79 -0.93 4.18
C ILE A 63 4.69 -0.49 5.14
N VAL A 64 4.36 -1.32 6.14
CA VAL A 64 3.30 -1.05 7.11
C VAL A 64 3.57 0.24 7.91
N PRO A 65 4.74 0.42 8.58
CA PRO A 65 5.01 1.66 9.30
C PRO A 65 5.04 2.87 8.38
N THR A 66 5.63 2.74 7.18
CA THR A 66 5.69 3.86 6.23
C THR A 66 4.30 4.25 5.72
N ALA A 67 3.42 3.30 5.45
CA ALA A 67 2.04 3.56 5.03
C ALA A 67 1.26 4.31 6.13
N ILE A 68 1.37 3.86 7.37
CA ILE A 68 0.69 4.50 8.52
C ILE A 68 1.24 5.93 8.74
N LEU A 69 2.57 6.08 8.79
CA LEU A 69 3.20 7.39 9.00
C LEU A 69 2.89 8.36 7.86
N SER A 70 2.94 7.88 6.61
CA SER A 70 2.60 8.71 5.44
C SER A 70 1.17 9.19 5.50
N GLY A 71 0.23 8.33 5.86
CA GLY A 71 -1.18 8.68 6.03
C GLY A 71 -1.40 9.73 7.12
N ILE A 72 -0.78 9.54 8.30
CA ILE A 72 -0.85 10.51 9.41
C ILE A 72 -0.26 11.87 9.00
N PHE A 73 0.92 11.88 8.37
CA PHE A 73 1.58 13.12 7.96
C PHE A 73 0.84 13.81 6.81
N LEU A 74 0.21 13.04 5.92
CA LEU A 74 -0.63 13.58 4.85
C LEU A 74 -1.88 14.27 5.43
N ILE A 75 -2.57 13.64 6.37
CA ILE A 75 -3.73 14.23 7.06
C ILE A 75 -3.33 15.53 7.78
N LYS A 76 -2.14 15.53 8.40
CA LYS A 76 -1.56 16.71 9.05
C LYS A 76 -0.98 17.74 8.06
N ARG A 77 -1.12 17.53 6.76
CA ARG A 77 -0.59 18.37 5.68
C ARG A 77 0.90 18.70 5.81
N LYS A 78 1.71 17.78 6.35
CA LYS A 78 3.17 17.93 6.40
C LYS A 78 3.80 17.64 5.04
N ALA A 79 4.86 18.37 4.68
CA ALA A 79 5.56 18.19 3.39
C ALA A 79 6.03 16.74 3.17
N ILE A 80 6.58 16.12 4.20
CA ILE A 80 7.02 14.72 4.16
C ILE A 80 5.86 13.74 3.91
N GLY A 81 4.65 14.06 4.39
CA GLY A 81 3.46 13.25 4.15
C GLY A 81 3.08 13.20 2.67
N PHE A 82 3.17 14.31 1.95
CA PHE A 82 2.92 14.33 0.50
C PHE A 82 3.94 13.49 -0.27
N LEU A 83 5.22 13.58 0.09
CA LEU A 83 6.29 12.81 -0.55
C LEU A 83 6.10 11.31 -0.32
N LEU A 84 5.98 10.89 0.95
CA LEU A 84 5.82 9.48 1.31
C LEU A 84 4.54 8.90 0.73
N SER A 85 3.44 9.65 0.72
CA SER A 85 2.17 9.21 0.13
C SER A 85 2.28 8.92 -1.36
N SER A 86 3.02 9.74 -2.11
CA SER A 86 3.25 9.48 -3.54
C SER A 86 3.96 8.15 -3.75
N VAL A 87 5.01 7.88 -2.97
CA VAL A 87 5.78 6.63 -3.05
C VAL A 87 4.93 5.43 -2.64
N ILE A 88 4.24 5.51 -1.52
CA ILE A 88 3.43 4.41 -0.99
C ILE A 88 2.24 4.08 -1.89
N ILE A 89 1.57 5.06 -2.47
CA ILE A 89 0.46 4.82 -3.41
C ILE A 89 0.97 4.11 -4.67
N ILE A 90 2.08 4.56 -5.26
CA ILE A 90 2.66 3.91 -6.44
C ILE A 90 3.09 2.48 -6.10
N LYS A 91 3.79 2.27 -4.98
CA LYS A 91 4.16 0.93 -4.50
C LYS A 91 2.93 0.05 -4.27
N GLY A 92 1.88 0.59 -3.66
CA GLY A 92 0.62 -0.12 -3.43
C GLY A 92 -0.02 -0.60 -4.72
N ILE A 93 -0.11 0.26 -5.75
CA ILE A 93 -0.68 -0.10 -7.06
C ILE A 93 0.13 -1.22 -7.72
N THR A 94 1.45 -1.09 -7.78
CA THR A 94 2.29 -2.12 -8.42
C THR A 94 2.14 -3.46 -7.71
N MET A 95 2.09 -3.46 -6.39
CA MET A 95 1.94 -4.65 -5.57
C MET A 95 0.56 -5.30 -5.73
N LEU A 96 -0.51 -4.51 -5.65
CA LEU A 96 -1.89 -4.99 -5.82
C LEU A 96 -2.15 -5.48 -7.26
N THR A 97 -1.54 -4.85 -8.26
CA THR A 97 -1.60 -5.32 -9.65
C THR A 97 -0.93 -6.69 -9.81
N SER A 98 0.25 -6.87 -9.22
CA SER A 98 0.96 -8.15 -9.24
C SER A 98 0.16 -9.26 -8.55
N ILE A 99 -0.41 -8.98 -7.37
CA ILE A 99 -1.26 -9.92 -6.65
C ILE A 99 -2.52 -10.25 -7.46
N SER A 100 -3.17 -9.26 -8.07
CA SER A 100 -4.35 -9.48 -8.90
C SER A 100 -4.05 -10.35 -10.11
N ALA A 101 -2.90 -10.14 -10.77
CA ALA A 101 -2.45 -10.99 -11.88
C ALA A 101 -2.15 -12.43 -11.42
N MET A 102 -1.53 -12.59 -10.25
CA MET A 102 -1.29 -13.92 -9.66
C MET A 102 -2.60 -14.64 -9.36
N ILE A 103 -3.58 -13.96 -8.78
CA ILE A 103 -4.91 -14.50 -8.49
C ILE A 103 -5.60 -14.98 -9.78
N ILE A 104 -5.58 -14.17 -10.83
CA ILE A 104 -6.16 -14.53 -12.13
C ILE A 104 -5.47 -15.78 -12.69
N ASN A 105 -4.15 -15.83 -12.65
CA ASN A 105 -3.40 -16.99 -13.12
C ASN A 105 -3.75 -18.27 -12.34
N GLN A 106 -3.84 -18.20 -11.02
CA GLN A 106 -4.22 -19.33 -10.17
C GLN A 106 -5.65 -19.80 -10.46
N ALA A 107 -6.59 -18.89 -10.67
CA ALA A 107 -7.96 -19.22 -11.03
C ALA A 107 -8.04 -19.94 -12.40
N LEU A 108 -7.25 -19.50 -13.38
CA LEU A 108 -7.17 -20.15 -14.70
C LEU A 108 -6.59 -21.57 -14.64
N HIS A 109 -5.75 -21.88 -13.65
CA HIS A 109 -5.16 -23.20 -13.44
C HIS A 109 -5.96 -24.08 -12.46
N GLY A 110 -7.19 -23.68 -12.12
CA GLY A 110 -8.10 -24.49 -11.29
C GLY A 110 -7.72 -24.58 -9.82
N VAL A 111 -6.88 -23.65 -9.32
CA VAL A 111 -6.55 -23.57 -7.90
C VAL A 111 -7.76 -23.01 -7.15
N ASN A 112 -8.21 -23.73 -6.11
CA ASN A 112 -9.30 -23.27 -5.27
C ASN A 112 -8.90 -22.03 -4.49
N MET A 113 -9.53 -20.91 -4.80
CA MET A 113 -9.29 -19.62 -4.15
C MET A 113 -10.51 -19.14 -3.38
N SER A 114 -10.28 -18.37 -2.34
CA SER A 114 -11.35 -17.68 -1.64
C SER A 114 -11.98 -16.62 -2.54
N MET A 115 -13.31 -16.61 -2.66
CA MET A 115 -14.03 -15.56 -3.36
C MET A 115 -13.72 -14.16 -2.80
N ALA A 116 -13.41 -14.08 -1.51
CA ALA A 116 -12.99 -12.84 -0.88
C ALA A 116 -11.66 -12.32 -1.48
N GLU A 117 -10.68 -13.19 -1.74
CA GLU A 117 -9.40 -12.80 -2.34
C GLU A 117 -9.58 -12.32 -3.77
N VAL A 118 -10.39 -13.02 -4.56
CA VAL A 118 -10.65 -12.71 -5.97
C VAL A 118 -11.30 -11.33 -6.15
N ILE A 119 -12.14 -10.91 -5.22
CA ILE A 119 -12.87 -9.63 -5.29
C ILE A 119 -12.08 -8.52 -4.59
N LEU A 120 -11.53 -8.78 -3.42
CA LEU A 120 -10.97 -7.76 -2.53
C LEU A 120 -9.70 -7.11 -3.10
N PHE A 121 -8.78 -7.90 -3.65
CA PHE A 121 -7.51 -7.37 -4.15
C PHE A 121 -7.69 -6.49 -5.40
N PRO A 122 -8.46 -6.87 -6.44
CA PRO A 122 -8.75 -5.98 -7.56
C PRO A 122 -9.51 -4.71 -7.14
N LEU A 123 -10.43 -4.82 -6.17
CA LEU A 123 -11.16 -3.67 -5.65
C LEU A 123 -10.20 -2.66 -4.98
N PHE A 124 -9.30 -3.13 -4.12
CA PHE A 124 -8.29 -2.27 -3.50
C PHE A 124 -7.32 -1.67 -4.52
N ASN A 125 -6.97 -2.43 -5.57
CA ASN A 125 -6.16 -1.90 -6.66
C ASN A 125 -6.86 -0.72 -7.36
N LEU A 126 -8.14 -0.86 -7.65
CA LEU A 126 -8.94 0.18 -8.28
C LEU A 126 -9.02 1.44 -7.41
N VAL A 127 -9.24 1.29 -6.10
CA VAL A 127 -9.23 2.41 -5.15
C VAL A 127 -7.84 3.07 -5.09
N SER A 128 -6.76 2.30 -5.13
CA SER A 128 -5.39 2.84 -5.17
C SER A 128 -5.13 3.66 -6.44
N ILE A 129 -5.62 3.20 -7.59
CA ILE A 129 -5.54 3.95 -8.86
C ILE A 129 -6.31 5.26 -8.77
N ILE A 130 -7.52 5.26 -8.19
CA ILE A 130 -8.29 6.47 -7.94
C ILE A 130 -7.49 7.44 -7.05
N CYS A 131 -6.89 6.94 -5.97
CA CYS A 131 -6.03 7.74 -5.09
C CYS A 131 -4.86 8.39 -5.85
N LEU A 132 -4.21 7.65 -6.76
CA LEU A 132 -3.13 8.16 -7.59
C LEU A 132 -3.62 9.27 -8.53
N VAL A 133 -4.75 9.05 -9.21
CA VAL A 133 -5.35 10.06 -10.10
C VAL A 133 -5.69 11.33 -9.34
N LEU A 134 -6.28 11.21 -8.13
CA LEU A 134 -6.59 12.36 -7.29
C LEU A 134 -5.32 13.11 -6.87
N LEU A 135 -4.25 12.38 -6.56
CA LEU A 135 -2.96 12.98 -6.20
C LEU A 135 -2.37 13.75 -7.37
N PHE A 136 -2.31 13.17 -8.57
CA PHE A 136 -1.78 13.85 -9.77
C PHE A 136 -2.63 15.05 -10.20
N LYS A 137 -3.95 14.92 -10.22
CA LYS A 137 -4.86 16.05 -10.56
C LYS A 137 -4.70 17.25 -9.61
N ASN A 138 -4.27 17.01 -8.39
CA ASN A 138 -4.10 18.04 -7.37
C ASN A 138 -2.63 18.48 -7.19
N THR A 139 -1.71 17.98 -8.00
CA THR A 139 -0.32 18.44 -8.04
C THR A 139 -0.22 19.68 -8.89
N LYS A 140 0.32 20.78 -8.33
CA LYS A 140 0.58 22.03 -9.05
C LYS A 140 1.95 21.96 -9.66
N THR A 141 2.05 22.01 -10.98
CA THR A 141 3.33 22.15 -11.69
C THR A 141 3.74 23.63 -11.65
N LYS A 142 4.69 23.98 -10.79
CA LYS A 142 5.34 25.28 -10.86
C LYS A 142 6.39 25.23 -11.96
N VAL A 143 6.04 25.70 -13.14
CA VAL A 143 7.04 26.05 -14.14
C VAL A 143 7.70 27.32 -13.65
N GLU A 144 8.81 27.19 -12.95
CA GLU A 144 9.68 28.33 -12.67
C GLU A 144 10.33 28.72 -14.02
N LYS A 145 9.83 29.81 -14.63
CA LYS A 145 10.52 30.44 -15.73
C LYS A 145 11.89 30.89 -15.20
N ILE A 146 12.92 30.11 -15.49
CA ILE A 146 14.29 30.55 -15.34
C ILE A 146 14.40 31.70 -16.38
N ARG A 147 14.37 32.94 -15.90
CA ARG A 147 14.80 34.10 -16.68
C ARG A 147 16.33 33.98 -16.79
N LEU A 148 16.79 33.58 -17.98
CA LEU A 148 18.16 33.76 -18.42
C LEU A 148 18.46 35.27 -18.58
#